data_e24ed52723a73ebe9f7339e5d5013b73
#
_entry.id   e24ed52723a73ebe9f7339e5d5013b73
#
_cell.length_a   1.000
_cell.length_b   1.000
_cell.length_c   1.000
_cell.angle_alpha   90.00
_cell.angle_beta   90.00
_cell.angle_gamma   90.00
#
_symmetry.space_group_name_H-M   'P 1'
#
loop_
_entity.id
_entity.type
_entity.pdbx_description
1 polymer ?
#
loop_
_entity_poly.entity_id
_entity_poly.type
_entity_poly.pdbx_seq_one_letter_code
_entity_poly.pdbx_strand_id
1 'polypeptide(L)'
;MRIAVVDDNEKDAEYLKSCILRCAMEQKETFEVTVYPDAESFLGGYQYNFDLVILDIDMPGRNGVEAARALREHDESVALMFVTNMPQYALEGFSVDAVDYILKPISYPNFRVKMQKALRYVERNRDYPISLKTTQGYVKLMVSDIRYIESELHYLTFHTKSGDYRIRGLLSENETLLAPYHFSRCNASYLVNLRYVEAIKGNDVIVAGSALPISRGRKASFLSDFTKYMGGIQ
;
A
#
# COMPACT_ATOMS: atom_id res chain seq x y z
N MET A 1 3.06 -6.78 11.99
CA MET A 1 3.75 -6.20 10.82
C MET A 1 5.20 -6.65 10.82
N ARG A 2 5.75 -7.04 9.66
CA ARG A 2 7.13 -7.49 9.51
C ARG A 2 7.96 -6.40 8.81
N ILE A 3 9.08 -6.03 9.45
CA ILE A 3 9.93 -4.91 9.02
C ILE A 3 11.36 -5.43 8.82
N ALA A 4 11.93 -5.17 7.65
CA ALA A 4 13.36 -5.36 7.42
C ALA A 4 14.10 -4.04 7.68
N VAL A 5 15.22 -4.11 8.34
CA VAL A 5 16.21 -3.03 8.49
C VAL A 5 17.50 -3.51 7.83
N VAL A 6 18.02 -2.75 6.89
CA VAL A 6 19.26 -3.07 6.17
C VAL A 6 20.23 -1.93 6.40
N ASP A 7 21.25 -2.14 7.19
CA ASP A 7 22.24 -1.14 7.63
C ASP A 7 23.52 -1.87 8.05
N ASP A 8 24.68 -1.51 7.49
CA ASP A 8 25.97 -2.13 7.80
C ASP A 8 26.56 -1.68 9.13
N ASN A 9 26.02 -0.58 9.70
CA ASN A 9 26.39 -0.10 11.02
C ASN A 9 25.48 -0.71 12.09
N GLU A 10 26.00 -1.70 12.83
CA GLU A 10 25.26 -2.41 13.88
C GLU A 10 24.62 -1.47 14.93
N LYS A 11 25.32 -0.38 15.30
CA LYS A 11 24.80 0.58 16.30
C LYS A 11 23.60 1.36 15.77
N ASP A 12 23.67 1.79 14.51
CA ASP A 12 22.57 2.51 13.86
C ASP A 12 21.37 1.58 13.67
N ALA A 13 21.61 0.34 13.23
CA ALA A 13 20.57 -0.69 13.07
C ALA A 13 19.87 -1.01 14.38
N GLU A 14 20.60 -1.21 15.48
CA GLU A 14 20.00 -1.48 16.81
C GLU A 14 19.27 -0.27 17.37
N TYR A 15 19.80 0.95 17.16
CA TYR A 15 19.07 2.17 17.53
C TYR A 15 17.77 2.32 16.75
N LEU A 16 17.80 2.11 15.42
CA LEU A 16 16.62 2.15 14.56
C LEU A 16 15.58 1.11 14.97
N LYS A 17 16.01 -0.13 15.25
CA LYS A 17 15.16 -1.19 15.79
C LYS A 17 14.50 -0.79 17.10
N SER A 18 15.24 -0.14 18.01
CA SER A 18 14.68 0.37 19.26
C SER A 18 13.60 1.42 19.04
N CYS A 19 13.79 2.33 18.06
CA CYS A 19 12.80 3.32 17.65
C CYS A 19 11.53 2.66 17.07
N ILE A 20 11.69 1.62 16.23
CA ILE A 20 10.58 0.85 15.65
C ILE A 20 9.75 0.18 16.75
N LEU A 21 10.43 -0.53 17.68
CA LEU A 21 9.74 -1.23 18.77
C LEU A 21 9.05 -0.26 19.74
N ARG A 22 9.63 0.92 19.97
CA ARG A 22 8.97 1.99 20.74
C ARG A 22 7.69 2.49 20.03
N CYS A 23 7.72 2.68 18.70
CA CYS A 23 6.52 3.02 17.93
C CYS A 23 5.44 1.94 18.04
N ALA A 24 5.82 0.65 18.00
CA ALA A 24 4.91 -0.46 18.18
C ALA A 24 4.17 -0.40 19.53
N MET A 25 4.91 -0.17 20.62
CA MET A 25 4.33 -0.03 21.96
C MET A 25 3.36 1.15 22.06
N GLU A 26 3.73 2.32 21.51
CA GLU A 26 2.87 3.51 21.52
C GLU A 26 1.55 3.30 20.75
N GLN A 27 1.55 2.46 19.70
CA GLN A 27 0.38 2.16 18.88
C GLN A 27 -0.37 0.89 19.33
N LYS A 28 0.14 0.18 20.34
CA LYS A 28 -0.40 -1.13 20.78
C LYS A 28 -0.42 -2.19 19.66
N GLU A 29 0.59 -2.12 18.80
CA GLU A 29 0.80 -3.01 17.66
C GLU A 29 1.97 -3.95 17.91
N THR A 30 2.03 -5.07 17.18
CA THR A 30 3.17 -5.99 17.22
C THR A 30 3.97 -5.86 15.93
N PHE A 31 5.26 -5.49 16.06
CA PHE A 31 6.21 -5.43 14.95
C PHE A 31 7.31 -6.47 15.15
N GLU A 32 7.57 -7.22 14.09
CA GLU A 32 8.68 -8.16 14.00
C GLU A 32 9.76 -7.50 13.15
N VAL A 33 10.95 -7.30 13.72
CA VAL A 33 12.03 -6.58 13.05
C VAL A 33 13.20 -7.54 12.80
N THR A 34 13.55 -7.70 11.53
CA THR A 34 14.74 -8.45 11.08
C THR A 34 15.79 -7.46 10.58
N VAL A 35 17.02 -7.60 11.07
CA VAL A 35 18.16 -6.76 10.68
C VAL A 35 19.06 -7.53 9.72
N TYR A 36 19.49 -6.86 8.66
CA TYR A 36 20.44 -7.36 7.66
C TYR A 36 21.65 -6.43 7.62
N PRO A 37 22.88 -6.95 7.60
CA PRO A 37 24.10 -6.14 7.61
C PRO A 37 24.46 -5.56 6.25
N ASP A 38 23.84 -5.99 5.17
CA ASP A 38 24.13 -5.59 3.79
C ASP A 38 22.98 -5.90 2.84
N ALA A 39 23.02 -5.30 1.66
CA ALA A 39 22.02 -5.47 0.61
C ALA A 39 21.96 -6.91 0.05
N GLU A 40 23.09 -7.61 -0.03
CA GLU A 40 23.16 -8.95 -0.63
C GLU A 40 22.45 -9.98 0.27
N SER A 41 22.70 -9.94 1.59
CA SER A 41 22.05 -10.82 2.55
C SER A 41 20.54 -10.57 2.61
N PHE A 42 20.11 -9.31 2.48
CA PHE A 42 18.71 -8.95 2.40
C PHE A 42 18.06 -9.48 1.12
N LEU A 43 18.60 -9.16 -0.05
CA LEU A 43 18.01 -9.56 -1.33
C LEU A 43 18.07 -11.07 -1.56
N GLY A 44 19.15 -11.75 -1.15
CA GLY A 44 19.29 -13.19 -1.27
C GLY A 44 18.30 -14.00 -0.43
N GLY A 45 17.80 -13.40 0.66
CA GLY A 45 16.77 -13.99 1.55
C GLY A 45 15.35 -13.46 1.35
N TYR A 46 15.13 -12.58 0.38
CA TYR A 46 13.84 -11.92 0.20
C TYR A 46 12.75 -12.87 -0.30
N GLN A 47 11.68 -13.00 0.47
CA GLN A 47 10.56 -13.93 0.19
C GLN A 47 9.20 -13.22 0.12
N TYR A 48 9.13 -11.96 -0.26
CA TYR A 48 7.88 -11.17 -0.30
C TYR A 48 7.12 -11.16 1.04
N ASN A 49 7.85 -11.15 2.12
CA ASN A 49 7.29 -11.39 3.46
C ASN A 49 7.42 -10.19 4.40
N PHE A 50 7.90 -9.05 3.91
CA PHE A 50 7.98 -7.81 4.66
C PHE A 50 6.87 -6.83 4.25
N ASP A 51 6.35 -6.09 5.23
CA ASP A 51 5.39 -5.01 5.02
C ASP A 51 6.12 -3.67 4.78
N LEU A 52 7.31 -3.51 5.40
CA LEU A 52 8.15 -2.31 5.29
C LEU A 52 9.62 -2.72 5.24
N VAL A 53 10.38 -2.10 4.35
CA VAL A 53 11.84 -2.21 4.26
C VAL A 53 12.44 -0.84 4.53
N ILE A 54 13.39 -0.78 5.47
CA ILE A 54 14.15 0.43 5.79
C ILE A 54 15.59 0.18 5.40
N LEU A 55 16.11 0.98 4.46
CA LEU A 55 17.43 0.82 3.87
C LEU A 55 18.36 1.98 4.25
N ASP A 56 19.58 1.68 4.69
CA ASP A 56 20.66 2.65 4.53
C ASP A 56 21.13 2.69 3.07
N ILE A 57 21.58 3.85 2.61
CA ILE A 57 22.15 4.01 1.26
C ILE A 57 23.64 3.75 1.29
N ASP A 58 24.33 4.20 2.34
CA ASP A 58 25.77 4.17 2.47
C ASP A 58 26.26 2.81 3.02
N MET A 59 26.18 1.79 2.18
CA MET A 59 26.60 0.43 2.52
C MET A 59 27.69 -0.06 1.56
N PRO A 60 28.64 -0.90 2.05
CA PRO A 60 29.64 -1.54 1.21
C PRO A 60 29.03 -2.43 0.14
N GLY A 61 29.63 -2.48 -1.04
CA GLY A 61 29.16 -3.29 -2.16
C GLY A 61 27.99 -2.63 -2.87
N ARG A 62 26.80 -3.23 -2.79
CA ARG A 62 25.58 -2.67 -3.37
C ARG A 62 24.99 -1.62 -2.43
N ASN A 63 24.90 -0.38 -2.88
CA ASN A 63 24.28 0.69 -2.10
C ASN A 63 22.76 0.52 -1.98
N GLY A 64 22.15 1.25 -1.02
CA GLY A 64 20.71 1.11 -0.74
C GLY A 64 19.78 1.50 -1.88
N VAL A 65 20.20 2.42 -2.79
CA VAL A 65 19.38 2.78 -3.96
C VAL A 65 19.39 1.66 -4.99
N GLU A 66 20.55 1.03 -5.21
CA GLU A 66 20.65 -0.13 -6.09
C GLU A 66 19.88 -1.33 -5.53
N ALA A 67 19.95 -1.53 -4.20
CA ALA A 67 19.14 -2.54 -3.50
C ALA A 67 17.63 -2.29 -3.66
N ALA A 68 17.21 -1.03 -3.53
CA ALA A 68 15.83 -0.64 -3.72
C ALA A 68 15.34 -0.87 -5.15
N ARG A 69 16.15 -0.57 -6.16
CA ARG A 69 15.82 -0.85 -7.57
C ARG A 69 15.67 -2.36 -7.81
N ALA A 70 16.61 -3.16 -7.34
CA ALA A 70 16.52 -4.62 -7.44
C ALA A 70 15.30 -5.17 -6.70
N LEU A 71 14.94 -4.62 -5.53
CA LEU A 71 13.72 -4.96 -4.81
C LEU A 71 12.48 -4.67 -5.65
N ARG A 72 12.41 -3.51 -6.31
CA ARG A 72 11.27 -3.09 -7.14
C ARG A 72 11.07 -3.95 -8.40
N GLU A 73 12.13 -4.56 -8.94
CA GLU A 73 12.02 -5.56 -10.03
C GLU A 73 11.20 -6.78 -9.61
N HIS A 74 11.14 -7.07 -8.31
CA HIS A 74 10.44 -8.24 -7.77
C HIS A 74 9.20 -7.87 -6.96
N ASP A 75 9.23 -6.78 -6.20
CA ASP A 75 8.13 -6.34 -5.33
C ASP A 75 7.90 -4.82 -5.45
N GLU A 76 6.90 -4.46 -6.24
CA GLU A 76 6.46 -3.07 -6.39
C GLU A 76 5.65 -2.55 -5.19
N SER A 77 5.15 -3.43 -4.34
CA SER A 77 4.12 -3.13 -3.34
C SER A 77 4.66 -2.88 -1.94
N VAL A 78 5.81 -3.45 -1.57
CA VAL A 78 6.39 -3.30 -0.24
C VAL A 78 6.71 -1.84 0.06
N ALA A 79 6.36 -1.36 1.25
CA ALA A 79 6.72 -0.02 1.67
C ALA A 79 8.25 0.08 1.81
N LEU A 80 8.82 1.17 1.27
CA LEU A 80 10.27 1.42 1.31
C LEU A 80 10.54 2.77 1.96
N MET A 81 11.50 2.83 2.87
CA MET A 81 11.96 4.07 3.49
C MET A 81 13.48 4.06 3.57
N PHE A 82 14.12 5.20 3.30
CA PHE A 82 15.56 5.35 3.48
C PHE A 82 15.90 6.00 4.81
N VAL A 83 16.96 5.51 5.46
CA VAL A 83 17.56 6.10 6.67
C VAL A 83 19.06 6.14 6.50
N THR A 84 19.67 7.31 6.21
CA THR A 84 21.06 7.40 5.76
C THR A 84 21.72 8.75 6.09
N ASN A 85 23.06 8.82 5.97
CA ASN A 85 23.85 10.05 6.05
C ASN A 85 23.91 10.84 4.72
N MET A 86 23.34 10.33 3.63
CA MET A 86 23.54 10.86 2.26
C MET A 86 22.40 11.72 1.75
N PRO A 87 22.35 13.04 2.03
CA PRO A 87 21.23 13.90 1.62
C PRO A 87 21.05 14.03 0.11
N GLN A 88 22.13 13.86 -0.68
CA GLN A 88 22.10 13.98 -2.14
C GLN A 88 21.21 12.94 -2.83
N TYR A 89 20.93 11.81 -2.19
CA TYR A 89 20.07 10.75 -2.74
C TYR A 89 18.60 10.90 -2.43
N ALA A 90 18.18 11.98 -1.74
CA ALA A 90 16.76 12.19 -1.42
C ALA A 90 15.86 12.24 -2.66
N LEU A 91 16.37 12.77 -3.80
CA LEU A 91 15.64 12.80 -5.07
C LEU A 91 15.55 11.41 -5.73
N GLU A 92 16.51 10.53 -5.51
CA GLU A 92 16.47 9.18 -6.06
C GLU A 92 15.44 8.29 -5.36
N GLY A 93 15.04 8.63 -4.14
CA GLY A 93 13.93 7.98 -3.46
C GLY A 93 12.63 8.02 -4.25
N PHE A 94 12.39 9.06 -5.05
CA PHE A 94 11.23 9.14 -5.93
C PHE A 94 11.26 8.11 -7.06
N SER A 95 12.44 7.76 -7.57
CA SER A 95 12.58 6.79 -8.67
C SER A 95 12.26 5.33 -8.27
N VAL A 96 12.20 5.05 -6.96
CA VAL A 96 11.90 3.73 -6.37
C VAL A 96 10.63 3.75 -5.51
N ASP A 97 9.82 4.79 -5.65
CA ASP A 97 8.58 4.99 -4.87
C ASP A 97 8.79 4.79 -3.36
N ALA A 98 9.86 5.41 -2.82
CA ALA A 98 10.09 5.40 -1.39
C ALA A 98 9.02 6.25 -0.66
N VAL A 99 8.45 5.71 0.40
CA VAL A 99 7.42 6.38 1.20
C VAL A 99 7.98 7.60 1.91
N ASP A 100 9.23 7.50 2.39
CA ASP A 100 9.90 8.62 3.05
C ASP A 100 11.43 8.43 3.10
N TYR A 101 12.11 9.49 3.60
CA TYR A 101 13.55 9.59 3.70
C TYR A 101 13.95 10.24 5.03
N ILE A 102 14.86 9.63 5.79
CA ILE A 102 15.34 10.14 7.09
C ILE A 102 16.85 10.34 7.01
N LEU A 103 17.30 11.54 7.36
CA LEU A 103 18.72 11.79 7.54
C LEU A 103 19.17 11.37 8.93
N LYS A 104 20.30 10.66 9.02
CA LYS A 104 21.02 10.43 10.27
C LYS A 104 21.69 11.76 10.73
N PRO A 105 21.78 12.05 12.04
CA PRO A 105 21.37 11.21 13.16
C PRO A 105 19.85 11.15 13.35
N ILE A 106 19.33 9.97 13.63
CA ILE A 106 17.91 9.73 13.79
C ILE A 106 17.44 10.37 15.11
N SER A 107 16.48 11.30 15.06
CA SER A 107 15.74 11.74 16.23
C SER A 107 14.40 10.99 16.31
N TYR A 108 14.06 10.44 17.47
CA TYR A 108 12.83 9.67 17.63
C TYR A 108 11.55 10.45 17.24
N PRO A 109 11.39 11.76 17.59
CA PRO A 109 10.21 12.51 17.18
C PRO A 109 10.05 12.59 15.65
N ASN A 110 11.14 12.84 14.90
CA ASN A 110 11.12 12.85 13.43
C ASN A 110 10.83 11.45 12.88
N PHE A 111 11.51 10.43 13.39
CA PHE A 111 11.28 9.04 13.02
C PHE A 111 9.82 8.64 13.19
N ARG A 112 9.21 8.96 14.34
CA ARG A 112 7.81 8.63 14.63
C ARG A 112 6.84 9.20 13.60
N VAL A 113 7.01 10.45 13.18
CA VAL A 113 6.15 11.08 12.17
C VAL A 113 6.25 10.34 10.83
N LYS A 114 7.47 10.02 10.41
CA LYS A 114 7.71 9.32 9.14
C LYS A 114 7.27 7.86 9.18
N MET A 115 7.47 7.19 10.32
CA MET A 115 6.97 5.84 10.54
C MET A 115 5.44 5.78 10.49
N GLN A 116 4.72 6.77 11.04
CA GLN A 116 3.27 6.85 10.90
C GLN A 116 2.82 7.01 9.44
N LYS A 117 3.60 7.71 8.61
CA LYS A 117 3.33 7.80 7.18
C LYS A 117 3.53 6.44 6.50
N ALA A 118 4.63 5.74 6.82
CA ALA A 118 4.91 4.40 6.30
C ALA A 118 3.83 3.39 6.71
N LEU A 119 3.37 3.42 7.96
CA LEU A 119 2.29 2.55 8.44
C LEU A 119 0.99 2.78 7.68
N ARG A 120 0.59 4.05 7.46
CA ARG A 120 -0.58 4.37 6.65
C ARG A 120 -0.44 3.88 5.20
N TYR A 121 0.77 3.95 4.64
CA TYR A 121 1.04 3.42 3.30
C TYR A 121 0.88 1.90 3.27
N VAL A 122 1.46 1.18 4.26
CA VAL A 122 1.30 -0.28 4.40
C VAL A 122 -0.17 -0.67 4.51
N GLU A 123 -0.93 -0.02 5.40
CA GLU A 123 -2.35 -0.32 5.58
C GLU A 123 -3.16 -0.12 4.30
N ARG A 124 -2.87 0.95 3.52
CA ARG A 124 -3.53 1.22 2.24
C ARG A 124 -3.21 0.21 1.16
N ASN A 125 -1.97 -0.27 1.14
CA ASN A 125 -1.49 -1.21 0.14
C ASN A 125 -1.62 -2.67 0.60
N ARG A 126 -2.09 -2.89 1.84
CA ARG A 126 -2.27 -4.24 2.35
C ARG A 126 -3.32 -4.96 1.54
N ASP A 127 -2.90 -6.06 0.94
CA ASP A 127 -3.78 -6.85 0.10
C ASP A 127 -4.46 -7.95 0.91
N TYR A 128 -5.75 -8.11 0.72
CA TYR A 128 -6.56 -9.07 1.45
C TYR A 128 -7.21 -10.04 0.49
N PRO A 129 -7.10 -11.35 0.73
CA PRO A 129 -7.83 -12.32 -0.05
C PRO A 129 -9.30 -12.34 0.36
N ILE A 130 -10.18 -12.31 -0.64
CA ILE A 130 -11.60 -12.64 -0.48
C ILE A 130 -11.92 -13.91 -1.25
N SER A 131 -12.96 -14.64 -0.83
CA SER A 131 -13.45 -15.80 -1.52
C SER A 131 -14.79 -15.50 -2.17
N LEU A 132 -14.86 -15.62 -3.49
CA LEU A 132 -16.11 -15.48 -4.25
C LEU A 132 -16.69 -16.87 -4.55
N LYS A 133 -17.96 -17.07 -4.22
CA LYS A 133 -18.70 -18.27 -4.61
C LYS A 133 -19.31 -18.07 -5.98
N THR A 134 -18.67 -18.61 -7.01
CA THR A 134 -19.15 -18.60 -8.40
C THR A 134 -19.97 -19.86 -8.73
N THR A 135 -20.54 -19.92 -9.91
CA THR A 135 -21.22 -21.13 -10.42
C THR A 135 -20.26 -22.30 -10.64
N GLN A 136 -18.97 -22.03 -10.77
CA GLN A 136 -17.91 -23.04 -11.00
C GLN A 136 -17.15 -23.43 -9.73
N GLY A 137 -17.53 -22.88 -8.56
CA GLY A 137 -16.85 -23.13 -7.29
C GLY A 137 -16.38 -21.86 -6.62
N TYR A 138 -15.38 -22.00 -5.74
CA TYR A 138 -14.81 -20.87 -5.01
C TYR A 138 -13.56 -20.32 -5.73
N VAL A 139 -13.53 -19.01 -5.93
CA VAL A 139 -12.39 -18.29 -6.49
C VAL A 139 -11.78 -17.41 -5.39
N LYS A 140 -10.47 -17.57 -5.13
CA LYS A 140 -9.70 -16.65 -4.29
C LYS A 140 -9.32 -15.42 -5.13
N LEU A 141 -9.70 -14.25 -4.68
CA LEU A 141 -9.43 -12.98 -5.34
C LEU A 141 -8.76 -12.04 -4.34
N MET A 142 -7.72 -11.35 -4.78
CA MET A 142 -7.11 -10.30 -3.97
C MET A 142 -7.93 -9.00 -4.13
N VAL A 143 -8.17 -8.31 -3.03
CA VAL A 143 -8.96 -7.06 -3.03
C VAL A 143 -8.30 -5.99 -3.91
N SER A 144 -6.95 -5.97 -3.95
CA SER A 144 -6.18 -5.08 -4.82
C SER A 144 -6.41 -5.32 -6.31
N ASP A 145 -6.87 -6.50 -6.71
CA ASP A 145 -7.13 -6.81 -8.13
C ASP A 145 -8.49 -6.32 -8.60
N ILE A 146 -9.41 -6.03 -7.67
CA ILE A 146 -10.76 -5.55 -8.01
C ILE A 146 -10.69 -4.08 -8.38
N ARG A 147 -11.06 -3.76 -9.61
CA ARG A 147 -11.15 -2.39 -10.14
C ARG A 147 -12.44 -1.70 -9.71
N TYR A 148 -13.56 -2.37 -9.94
CA TYR A 148 -14.90 -1.96 -9.48
C TYR A 148 -15.84 -3.16 -9.48
N ILE A 149 -16.98 -3.00 -8.81
CA ILE A 149 -18.05 -3.99 -8.78
C ILE A 149 -19.29 -3.35 -9.37
N GLU A 150 -19.89 -4.03 -10.35
CA GLU A 150 -21.15 -3.65 -10.98
C GLU A 150 -22.29 -4.52 -10.45
N SER A 151 -23.41 -3.89 -10.13
CA SER A 151 -24.63 -4.56 -9.72
C SER A 151 -25.69 -4.47 -10.81
N GLU A 152 -26.15 -5.62 -11.30
CA GLU A 152 -27.25 -5.75 -12.22
C GLU A 152 -28.30 -6.74 -11.66
N LEU A 153 -29.50 -6.23 -11.35
CA LEU A 153 -30.57 -7.03 -10.70
C LEU A 153 -30.09 -7.67 -9.38
N HIS A 154 -29.90 -8.99 -9.39
CA HIS A 154 -29.46 -9.79 -8.23
C HIS A 154 -28.02 -10.31 -8.38
N TYR A 155 -27.31 -9.82 -9.38
CA TYR A 155 -25.94 -10.25 -9.68
C TYR A 155 -24.96 -9.13 -9.49
N LEU A 156 -23.76 -9.49 -9.05
CA LEU A 156 -22.60 -8.63 -8.96
C LEU A 156 -21.55 -9.14 -9.93
N THR A 157 -20.99 -8.23 -10.72
CA THR A 157 -19.83 -8.51 -11.56
C THR A 157 -18.63 -7.78 -10.96
N PHE A 158 -17.63 -8.56 -10.54
CA PHE A 158 -16.36 -8.06 -10.06
C PHE A 158 -15.43 -7.89 -11.27
N HIS A 159 -15.17 -6.65 -11.67
CA HIS A 159 -14.22 -6.34 -12.74
C HIS A 159 -12.83 -6.28 -12.15
N THR A 160 -11.95 -7.21 -12.57
CA THR A 160 -10.61 -7.37 -11.99
C THR A 160 -9.49 -7.23 -13.03
N LYS A 161 -8.25 -7.28 -12.58
CA LYS A 161 -7.08 -7.31 -13.46
C LYS A 161 -7.02 -8.57 -14.33
N SER A 162 -7.48 -9.70 -13.77
CA SER A 162 -7.38 -11.03 -14.38
C SER A 162 -8.66 -11.48 -15.11
N GLY A 163 -9.70 -10.64 -15.12
CA GLY A 163 -10.98 -10.94 -15.77
C GLY A 163 -12.17 -10.65 -14.86
N ASP A 164 -13.37 -10.98 -15.31
CA ASP A 164 -14.62 -10.69 -14.65
C ASP A 164 -15.20 -11.91 -13.97
N TYR A 165 -15.68 -11.72 -12.71
CA TYR A 165 -16.34 -12.77 -11.94
C TYR A 165 -17.75 -12.36 -11.59
N ARG A 166 -18.74 -13.16 -12.02
CA ARG A 166 -20.17 -12.90 -11.75
C ARG A 166 -20.68 -13.81 -10.65
N ILE A 167 -21.26 -13.20 -9.60
CA ILE A 167 -21.87 -13.92 -8.48
C ILE A 167 -23.25 -13.36 -8.16
N ARG A 168 -24.08 -14.12 -7.44
CA ARG A 168 -25.31 -13.58 -6.86
C ARG A 168 -24.99 -12.89 -5.53
N GLY A 169 -25.51 -11.68 -5.31
CA GLY A 169 -25.24 -10.94 -4.08
C GLY A 169 -25.81 -9.53 -4.07
N LEU A 170 -25.56 -8.81 -2.99
CA LEU A 170 -26.00 -7.43 -2.81
C LEU A 170 -24.80 -6.49 -2.77
N LEU A 171 -24.89 -5.37 -3.49
CA LEU A 171 -23.81 -4.37 -3.52
C LEU A 171 -23.57 -3.73 -2.15
N SER A 172 -24.62 -3.59 -1.32
CA SER A 172 -24.53 -3.03 0.03
C SER A 172 -23.70 -3.88 1.00
N GLU A 173 -23.75 -5.21 0.87
CA GLU A 173 -22.92 -6.10 1.66
C GLU A 173 -21.43 -5.93 1.32
N ASN A 174 -21.13 -5.80 0.01
CA ASN A 174 -19.77 -5.56 -0.46
C ASN A 174 -19.30 -4.13 -0.17
N GLU A 175 -20.20 -3.12 -0.17
CA GLU A 175 -19.88 -1.76 0.27
C GLU A 175 -19.37 -1.77 1.72
N THR A 176 -20.02 -2.51 2.62
CA THR A 176 -19.60 -2.64 4.02
C THR A 176 -18.29 -3.43 4.16
N LEU A 177 -18.18 -4.57 3.45
CA LEU A 177 -17.01 -5.45 3.52
C LEU A 177 -15.74 -4.75 2.98
N LEU A 178 -15.88 -4.00 1.89
CA LEU A 178 -14.76 -3.40 1.17
C LEU A 178 -14.49 -1.93 1.55
N ALA A 179 -15.30 -1.32 2.42
CA ALA A 179 -15.07 0.03 2.91
C ALA A 179 -13.67 0.26 3.51
N PRO A 180 -13.10 -0.68 4.31
CA PRO A 180 -11.74 -0.53 4.84
C PRO A 180 -10.65 -0.53 3.77
N TYR A 181 -10.94 -1.01 2.55
CA TYR A 181 -10.00 -1.18 1.45
C TYR A 181 -10.17 -0.11 0.36
N HIS A 182 -10.64 1.06 0.74
CA HIS A 182 -10.81 2.23 -0.13
C HIS A 182 -11.78 2.04 -1.28
N PHE A 183 -12.84 1.27 -1.06
CA PHE A 183 -13.96 1.24 -1.99
C PHE A 183 -14.99 2.30 -1.62
N SER A 184 -15.50 3.01 -2.64
CA SER A 184 -16.57 4.00 -2.48
C SER A 184 -17.65 3.81 -3.52
N ARG A 185 -18.89 3.94 -3.10
CA ARG A 185 -20.06 3.76 -3.97
C ARG A 185 -20.38 5.04 -4.72
N CYS A 186 -20.27 5.02 -6.06
CA CYS A 186 -20.54 6.19 -6.88
C CYS A 186 -22.03 6.33 -7.30
N ASN A 187 -22.79 5.21 -7.35
CA ASN A 187 -24.24 5.22 -7.59
C ASN A 187 -24.93 3.94 -7.09
N ALA A 188 -26.18 3.69 -7.51
CA ALA A 188 -26.92 2.50 -7.10
C ALA A 188 -26.29 1.18 -7.60
N SER A 189 -25.56 1.23 -8.72
CA SER A 189 -25.07 0.05 -9.42
C SER A 189 -23.56 -0.16 -9.31
N TYR A 190 -22.78 0.85 -8.91
CA TYR A 190 -21.31 0.76 -8.95
C TYR A 190 -20.65 1.05 -7.60
N LEU A 191 -19.74 0.14 -7.19
CA LEU A 191 -18.81 0.27 -6.07
C LEU A 191 -17.39 0.28 -6.63
N VAL A 192 -16.67 1.38 -6.44
CA VAL A 192 -15.40 1.69 -7.10
C VAL A 192 -14.25 1.57 -6.13
N ASN A 193 -13.19 0.89 -6.52
CA ASN A 193 -11.91 0.93 -5.83
C ASN A 193 -11.18 2.23 -6.19
N LEU A 194 -11.00 3.11 -5.21
CA LEU A 194 -10.43 4.45 -5.39
C LEU A 194 -8.99 4.42 -5.90
N ARG A 195 -8.28 3.32 -5.72
CA ARG A 195 -6.94 3.08 -6.26
C ARG A 195 -6.89 3.14 -7.80
N TYR A 196 -7.99 2.76 -8.47
CA TYR A 196 -8.08 2.70 -9.93
C TYR A 196 -8.79 3.90 -10.56
N VAL A 197 -9.09 4.93 -9.77
CA VAL A 197 -9.67 6.17 -10.27
C VAL A 197 -8.59 6.97 -10.98
N GLU A 198 -8.75 7.11 -12.31
CA GLU A 198 -7.85 7.87 -13.17
C GLU A 198 -8.23 9.35 -13.22
N ALA A 199 -9.54 9.63 -13.25
CA ALA A 199 -10.06 10.98 -13.30
C ALA A 199 -11.54 11.04 -12.86
N ILE A 200 -11.98 12.23 -12.45
CA ILE A 200 -13.41 12.54 -12.26
C ILE A 200 -13.73 13.68 -13.25
N LYS A 201 -14.63 13.40 -14.20
CA LYS A 201 -15.02 14.35 -15.27
C LYS A 201 -16.52 14.61 -15.22
N GLY A 202 -16.91 15.80 -14.78
CA GLY A 202 -18.33 16.16 -14.67
C GLY A 202 -19.08 15.27 -13.65
N ASN A 203 -19.90 14.36 -14.16
CA ASN A 203 -20.67 13.40 -13.33
C ASN A 203 -20.20 11.95 -13.54
N ASP A 204 -19.03 11.75 -14.13
CA ASP A 204 -18.47 10.42 -14.36
C ASP A 204 -17.15 10.26 -13.64
N VAL A 205 -16.91 9.07 -13.10
CA VAL A 205 -15.59 8.63 -12.63
C VAL A 205 -14.99 7.68 -13.67
N ILE A 206 -13.75 7.93 -14.05
CA ILE A 206 -13.00 7.09 -14.97
C ILE A 206 -12.19 6.08 -14.16
N VAL A 207 -12.45 4.81 -14.38
CA VAL A 207 -11.85 3.68 -13.66
C VAL A 207 -11.35 2.65 -14.65
N ALA A 208 -10.05 2.45 -14.75
CA ALA A 208 -9.44 1.52 -15.71
C ALA A 208 -9.99 1.67 -17.14
N GLY A 209 -10.10 2.91 -17.61
CA GLY A 209 -10.62 3.27 -18.92
C GLY A 209 -12.15 3.27 -19.08
N SER A 210 -12.90 2.81 -18.06
CA SER A 210 -14.37 2.79 -18.07
C SER A 210 -14.94 4.05 -17.43
N ALA A 211 -15.92 4.70 -18.08
CA ALA A 211 -16.65 5.84 -17.52
C ALA A 211 -17.88 5.35 -16.75
N LEU A 212 -17.88 5.52 -15.43
CA LEU A 212 -18.97 5.10 -14.54
C LEU A 212 -19.70 6.35 -14.00
N PRO A 213 -21.04 6.43 -14.13
CA PRO A 213 -21.79 7.61 -13.71
C PRO A 213 -21.82 7.76 -12.19
N ILE A 214 -21.63 8.98 -11.71
CA ILE A 214 -21.80 9.33 -10.29
C ILE A 214 -23.20 9.93 -10.10
N SER A 215 -24.02 9.33 -9.25
CA SER A 215 -25.36 9.87 -8.96
C SER A 215 -25.29 11.16 -8.14
N ARG A 216 -26.26 12.06 -8.33
CA ARG A 216 -26.32 13.34 -7.58
C ARG A 216 -26.27 13.12 -6.06
N GLY A 217 -26.96 12.12 -5.55
CA GLY A 217 -27.00 11.82 -4.12
C GLY A 217 -25.72 11.25 -3.55
N ARG A 218 -24.84 10.66 -4.39
CA ARG A 218 -23.57 10.07 -3.96
C ARG A 218 -22.36 10.97 -4.28
N LYS A 219 -22.52 12.02 -5.08
CA LYS A 219 -21.40 12.83 -5.55
C LYS A 219 -20.57 13.45 -4.42
N ALA A 220 -21.22 14.02 -3.43
CA ALA A 220 -20.53 14.66 -2.31
C ALA A 220 -19.76 13.65 -1.46
N SER A 221 -20.36 12.50 -1.11
CA SER A 221 -19.69 11.43 -0.35
C SER A 221 -18.54 10.82 -1.13
N PHE A 222 -18.74 10.49 -2.41
CA PHE A 222 -17.72 9.93 -3.28
C PHE A 222 -16.50 10.84 -3.42
N LEU A 223 -16.72 12.15 -3.66
CA LEU A 223 -15.63 13.14 -3.73
C LEU A 223 -14.90 13.28 -2.39
N SER A 224 -15.63 13.26 -1.27
CA SER A 224 -15.02 13.27 0.07
C SER A 224 -14.12 12.05 0.29
N ASP A 225 -14.60 10.86 -0.06
CA ASP A 225 -13.82 9.62 0.09
C ASP A 225 -12.58 9.64 -0.81
N PHE A 226 -12.72 10.09 -2.06
CA PHE A 226 -11.61 10.23 -2.99
C PHE A 226 -10.58 11.26 -2.50
N THR A 227 -11.03 12.43 -2.01
CA THR A 227 -10.12 13.45 -1.46
C THR A 227 -9.38 12.94 -0.23
N LYS A 228 -10.04 12.21 0.67
CA LYS A 228 -9.40 11.57 1.82
C LYS A 228 -8.37 10.53 1.38
N TYR A 229 -8.69 9.75 0.36
CA TYR A 229 -7.78 8.78 -0.23
C TYR A 229 -6.54 9.48 -0.80
N MET A 230 -6.72 10.55 -1.61
CA MET A 230 -5.62 11.34 -2.21
C MET A 230 -4.86 12.16 -1.17
N GLY A 231 -5.54 12.79 -0.21
CA GLY A 231 -4.93 13.64 0.83
C GLY A 231 -4.00 12.90 1.80
N GLY A 232 -3.95 11.58 1.73
CA GLY A 232 -2.91 10.79 2.39
C GLY A 232 -1.70 10.50 1.50
N ILE A 233 -1.65 11.01 0.27
CA ILE A 233 -0.54 10.91 -0.70
C ILE A 233 0.34 12.18 -0.69
N GLN A 234 -0.04 13.22 0.10
CA GLN A 234 0.78 14.43 0.30
C GLN A 234 1.78 14.27 1.42
#